data_ec4f1a2249bd0d77b083f60bd63c0c04
#
_entry.id   ec4f1a2249bd0d77b083f60bd63c0c04
#
_cell.length_a   1.000
_cell.length_b   1.000
_cell.length_c   1.000
_cell.angle_alpha   90.00
_cell.angle_beta   90.00
_cell.angle_gamma   90.00
#
_symmetry.space_group_name_H-M   'P 1'
#
loop_
_entity.id
_entity.type
_entity.pdbx_description
1 polymer ?
#
loop_
_entity_poly.entity_id
_entity_poly.type
_entity_poly.pdbx_seq_one_letter_code
_entity_poly.pdbx_strand_id
1 'polypeptide(L)'
;MRGVTLQSRTDVIDLLVAQHEDIRTLFVEVLTRSGKEREATFVDLRRLLAVHEAAEEEVVHPKAKRRIPNGDNIIDDRLAEEHDAKEALAELEAMDVDSAEFGAAISRLRNAVLDHAAHEETEEFAALGEELSVGELERMTRAARLAEAVAPTRPHPGIESQGLNLLVGPFAAMLDRARDAIAGKR
;
A
#
# COMPACT_ATOMS: atom_id res chain seq x y z
N MET A 1 28.37 4.43 -31.95
CA MET A 1 27.37 4.80 -30.96
C MET A 1 26.38 3.65 -30.86
N ARG A 2 26.46 2.85 -29.79
CA ARG A 2 25.46 1.79 -29.53
C ARG A 2 24.31 2.42 -28.76
N GLY A 3 23.14 2.47 -29.40
CA GLY A 3 21.93 2.94 -28.75
C GLY A 3 21.60 2.02 -27.58
N VAL A 4 21.59 2.57 -26.37
CA VAL A 4 21.05 1.89 -25.20
C VAL A 4 19.53 1.95 -25.38
N THR A 5 18.95 0.83 -25.81
CA THR A 5 17.51 0.64 -25.76
C THR A 5 17.15 0.54 -24.27
N LEU A 6 16.59 1.61 -23.71
CA LEU A 6 15.91 1.56 -22.41
C LEU A 6 14.70 0.65 -22.60
N GLN A 7 14.89 -0.66 -22.36
CA GLN A 7 13.76 -1.52 -22.07
C GLN A 7 13.16 -1.03 -20.75
N SER A 8 11.94 -0.51 -20.81
CA SER A 8 11.12 -0.27 -19.62
C SER A 8 10.98 -1.60 -18.87
N ARG A 9 11.82 -1.79 -17.87
CA ARG A 9 11.77 -2.95 -17.00
C ARG A 9 10.82 -2.59 -15.88
N THR A 10 9.65 -3.17 -15.89
CA THR A 10 8.69 -3.03 -14.80
C THR A 10 9.15 -3.96 -13.67
N ASP A 11 9.96 -3.46 -12.78
CA ASP A 11 10.39 -4.19 -11.58
C ASP A 11 9.49 -3.85 -10.37
N VAL A 12 9.86 -4.30 -9.18
CA VAL A 12 9.04 -4.09 -7.96
C VAL A 12 8.93 -2.62 -7.60
N ILE A 13 9.99 -1.84 -7.81
CA ILE A 13 9.98 -0.39 -7.55
C ILE A 13 9.02 0.31 -8.51
N ASP A 14 9.12 0.03 -9.80
CA ASP A 14 8.21 0.58 -10.81
C ASP A 14 6.74 0.19 -10.51
N LEU A 15 6.50 -1.05 -10.04
CA LEU A 15 5.18 -1.52 -9.65
C LEU A 15 4.60 -0.69 -8.52
N LEU A 16 5.36 -0.48 -7.44
CA LEU A 16 4.89 0.26 -6.26
C LEU A 16 4.74 1.75 -6.55
N VAL A 17 5.67 2.37 -7.26
CA VAL A 17 5.54 3.77 -7.70
C VAL A 17 4.30 3.97 -8.58
N ALA A 18 3.97 3.04 -9.47
CA ALA A 18 2.74 3.10 -10.24
C ALA A 18 1.49 3.02 -9.34
N GLN A 19 1.52 2.20 -8.30
CA GLN A 19 0.44 2.13 -7.31
C GLN A 19 0.31 3.43 -6.49
N HIS A 20 1.42 4.10 -6.15
CA HIS A 20 1.37 5.44 -5.54
C HIS A 20 0.60 6.44 -6.40
N GLU A 21 0.80 6.42 -7.73
CA GLU A 21 0.05 7.30 -8.64
C GLU A 21 -1.44 6.95 -8.69
N ASP A 22 -1.78 5.66 -8.67
CA ASP A 22 -3.17 5.21 -8.60
C ASP A 22 -3.82 5.62 -7.26
N ILE A 23 -3.10 5.49 -6.14
CA ILE A 23 -3.53 5.95 -4.81
C ILE A 23 -3.76 7.46 -4.79
N ARG A 24 -2.84 8.26 -5.36
CA ARG A 24 -3.01 9.72 -5.51
C ARG A 24 -4.29 10.06 -6.27
N THR A 25 -4.53 9.35 -7.36
CA THR A 25 -5.73 9.53 -8.20
C THR A 25 -7.01 9.20 -7.43
N LEU A 26 -7.05 8.06 -6.73
CA LEU A 26 -8.20 7.66 -5.94
C LEU A 26 -8.50 8.63 -4.80
N PHE A 27 -7.50 9.19 -4.13
CA PHE A 27 -7.73 10.26 -3.14
C PHE A 27 -8.40 11.50 -3.75
N VAL A 28 -7.96 11.93 -4.93
CA VAL A 28 -8.60 13.06 -5.64
C VAL A 28 -10.05 12.73 -5.97
N GLU A 29 -10.32 11.54 -6.44
CA GLU A 29 -11.67 11.10 -6.77
C GLU A 29 -12.57 11.00 -5.52
N VAL A 30 -12.11 10.45 -4.40
CA VAL A 30 -12.86 10.43 -3.14
C VAL A 30 -13.20 11.85 -2.66
N LEU A 31 -12.26 12.78 -2.78
CA LEU A 31 -12.46 14.18 -2.36
C LEU A 31 -13.42 14.95 -3.26
N THR A 32 -13.54 14.60 -4.53
CA THR A 32 -14.35 15.33 -5.52
C THR A 32 -15.72 14.72 -5.79
N ARG A 33 -15.91 13.43 -5.50
CA ARG A 33 -17.18 12.72 -5.65
C ARG A 33 -18.05 12.88 -4.40
N SER A 34 -19.30 12.39 -4.47
CA SER A 34 -20.27 12.39 -3.36
C SER A 34 -21.17 11.15 -3.41
N GLY A 35 -21.85 10.84 -2.33
CA GLY A 35 -22.80 9.75 -2.24
C GLY A 35 -22.20 8.39 -2.61
N LYS A 36 -22.96 7.59 -3.36
CA LYS A 36 -22.57 6.24 -3.74
C LYS A 36 -21.28 6.17 -4.58
N GLU A 37 -20.99 7.20 -5.36
CA GLU A 37 -19.75 7.24 -6.15
C GLU A 37 -18.54 7.45 -5.24
N ARG A 38 -18.64 8.34 -4.25
CA ARG A 38 -17.61 8.50 -3.22
C ARG A 38 -17.40 7.23 -2.41
N GLU A 39 -18.49 6.59 -1.97
CA GLU A 39 -18.42 5.32 -1.23
C GLU A 39 -17.71 4.23 -2.04
N ALA A 40 -18.06 4.05 -3.31
CA ALA A 40 -17.41 3.08 -4.18
C ALA A 40 -15.93 3.37 -4.37
N THR A 41 -15.57 4.63 -4.63
CA THR A 41 -14.16 5.03 -4.79
C THR A 41 -13.36 4.86 -3.48
N PHE A 42 -13.97 5.15 -2.33
CA PHE A 42 -13.32 4.93 -1.04
C PHE A 42 -13.07 3.44 -0.79
N VAL A 43 -13.98 2.55 -1.20
CA VAL A 43 -13.75 1.09 -1.17
C VAL A 43 -12.57 0.69 -2.06
N ASP A 44 -12.46 1.27 -3.25
CA ASP A 44 -11.35 0.96 -4.17
C ASP A 44 -10.01 1.48 -3.63
N LEU A 45 -9.97 2.70 -3.06
CA LEU A 45 -8.81 3.25 -2.39
C LEU A 45 -8.33 2.36 -1.24
N ARG A 46 -9.25 1.97 -0.35
CA ARG A 46 -8.96 1.11 0.79
C ARG A 46 -8.38 -0.24 0.36
N ARG A 47 -8.94 -0.84 -0.72
CA ARG A 47 -8.45 -2.10 -1.26
C ARG A 47 -7.06 -1.97 -1.85
N LEU A 48 -6.79 -0.89 -2.57
CA LEU A 48 -5.48 -0.67 -3.15
C LEU A 48 -4.43 -0.44 -2.06
N LEU A 49 -4.73 0.36 -1.03
CA LEU A 49 -3.84 0.53 0.12
C LEU A 49 -3.51 -0.80 0.79
N ALA A 50 -4.52 -1.65 1.06
CA ALA A 50 -4.29 -2.95 1.69
C ALA A 50 -3.42 -3.89 0.85
N VAL A 51 -3.59 -3.87 -0.47
CA VAL A 51 -2.82 -4.69 -1.41
C VAL A 51 -1.38 -4.18 -1.52
N HIS A 52 -1.19 -2.89 -1.58
CA HIS A 52 0.08 -2.20 -1.67
C HIS A 52 0.93 -2.49 -0.43
N GLU A 53 0.41 -2.18 0.76
CA GLU A 53 1.08 -2.45 2.03
C GLU A 53 1.44 -3.93 2.22
N ALA A 54 0.56 -4.87 1.79
CA ALA A 54 0.89 -6.30 1.86
C ALA A 54 2.11 -6.67 1.00
N ALA A 55 2.31 -6.02 -0.15
CA ALA A 55 3.50 -6.24 -0.98
C ALA A 55 4.76 -5.67 -0.31
N GLU A 56 4.66 -4.54 0.37
CA GLU A 56 5.76 -3.92 1.08
C GLU A 56 6.16 -4.70 2.33
N GLU A 57 5.23 -4.96 3.23
CA GLU A 57 5.49 -5.68 4.48
C GLU A 57 6.02 -7.10 4.27
N GLU A 58 5.52 -7.81 3.25
CA GLU A 58 5.91 -9.19 2.99
C GLU A 58 7.19 -9.32 2.18
N VAL A 59 7.51 -8.36 1.30
CA VAL A 59 8.59 -8.51 0.32
C VAL A 59 9.62 -7.40 0.40
N VAL A 60 9.20 -6.13 0.41
CA VAL A 60 10.09 -5.00 0.22
C VAL A 60 10.79 -4.63 1.51
N HIS A 61 10.05 -4.34 2.57
CA HIS A 61 10.60 -3.96 3.88
C HIS A 61 11.56 -5.01 4.47
N PRO A 62 11.26 -6.34 4.45
CA PRO A 62 12.21 -7.33 4.94
C PRO A 62 13.50 -7.40 4.11
N LYS A 63 13.44 -7.03 2.83
CA LYS A 63 14.62 -6.96 1.97
C LYS A 63 15.40 -5.69 2.21
N ALA A 64 14.74 -4.54 2.28
CA ALA A 64 15.31 -3.24 2.56
C ALA A 64 16.02 -3.23 3.92
N LYS A 65 15.36 -3.68 4.97
CA LYS A 65 15.91 -3.78 6.33
C LYS A 65 17.26 -4.47 6.38
N ARG A 66 17.49 -5.48 5.53
CA ARG A 66 18.73 -6.26 5.48
C ARG A 66 19.78 -5.75 4.49
N ARG A 67 19.41 -4.93 3.53
CA ARG A 67 20.26 -4.62 2.37
C ARG A 67 20.64 -3.15 2.24
N ILE A 68 19.80 -2.24 2.67
CA ILE A 68 20.09 -0.81 2.54
C ILE A 68 20.83 -0.26 3.77
N PRO A 69 21.65 0.78 3.62
CA PRO A 69 22.25 1.48 4.75
C PRO A 69 21.18 2.01 5.71
N ASN A 70 21.36 1.83 7.01
CA ASN A 70 20.42 2.25 8.06
C ASN A 70 19.00 1.63 7.92
N GLY A 71 18.89 0.48 7.25
CA GLY A 71 17.61 -0.13 6.90
C GLY A 71 16.69 -0.43 8.09
N ASP A 72 17.24 -0.79 9.27
CA ASP A 72 16.43 -1.02 10.47
C ASP A 72 15.63 0.24 10.85
N ASN A 73 16.28 1.40 10.93
CA ASN A 73 15.59 2.64 11.34
C ASN A 73 14.62 3.12 10.25
N ILE A 74 15.04 3.08 8.98
CA ILE A 74 14.18 3.51 7.86
C ILE A 74 12.90 2.69 7.85
N ILE A 75 12.99 1.38 7.97
CA ILE A 75 11.81 0.50 7.93
C ILE A 75 10.97 0.62 9.20
N ASP A 76 11.59 0.78 10.37
CA ASP A 76 10.81 0.99 11.60
C ASP A 76 9.99 2.29 11.51
N ASP A 77 10.52 3.36 10.89
CA ASP A 77 9.79 4.60 10.62
C ASP A 77 8.64 4.37 9.62
N ARG A 78 8.87 3.62 8.52
CA ARG A 78 7.81 3.28 7.54
C ARG A 78 6.66 2.50 8.18
N LEU A 79 6.98 1.47 8.95
CA LEU A 79 5.97 0.66 9.65
C LEU A 79 5.16 1.48 10.66
N ALA A 80 5.76 2.48 11.31
CA ALA A 80 5.03 3.40 12.19
C ALA A 80 4.05 4.29 11.39
N GLU A 81 4.47 4.84 10.24
CA GLU A 81 3.62 5.64 9.35
C GLU A 81 2.44 4.82 8.81
N GLU A 82 2.68 3.57 8.39
CA GLU A 82 1.63 2.65 7.94
C GLU A 82 0.64 2.32 9.07
N HIS A 83 1.14 2.07 10.27
CA HIS A 83 0.28 1.81 11.43
C HIS A 83 -0.69 2.97 11.68
N ASP A 84 -0.21 4.20 11.71
CA ASP A 84 -1.03 5.39 11.90
C ASP A 84 -2.05 5.57 10.75
N ALA A 85 -1.65 5.26 9.52
CA ALA A 85 -2.56 5.30 8.37
C ALA A 85 -3.66 4.24 8.46
N LYS A 86 -3.35 3.01 8.92
CA LYS A 86 -4.32 1.93 9.15
C LYS A 86 -5.34 2.29 10.22
N GLU A 87 -4.92 2.93 11.32
CA GLU A 87 -5.83 3.42 12.35
C GLU A 87 -6.77 4.50 11.81
N ALA A 88 -6.22 5.50 11.10
CA ALA A 88 -7.00 6.56 10.48
C ALA A 88 -8.01 6.02 9.44
N LEU A 89 -7.61 4.99 8.67
CA LEU A 89 -8.49 4.34 7.71
C LEU A 89 -9.63 3.56 8.38
N ALA A 90 -9.34 2.88 9.49
CA ALA A 90 -10.36 2.18 10.27
C ALA A 90 -11.40 3.14 10.88
N GLU A 91 -10.97 4.33 11.32
CA GLU A 91 -11.89 5.39 11.77
C GLU A 91 -12.79 5.87 10.63
N LEU A 92 -12.22 6.11 9.43
CA LEU A 92 -12.95 6.54 8.25
C LEU A 92 -14.03 5.54 7.81
N GLU A 93 -13.79 4.24 7.97
CA GLU A 93 -14.77 3.19 7.63
C GLU A 93 -16.05 3.26 8.49
N ALA A 94 -15.98 3.85 9.67
CA ALA A 94 -17.13 4.03 10.56
C ALA A 94 -17.91 5.33 10.30
N MET A 95 -17.41 6.23 9.43
CA MET A 95 -18.01 7.53 9.17
C MET A 95 -18.99 7.49 7.99
N ASP A 96 -19.94 8.41 8.00
CA ASP A 96 -20.73 8.73 6.80
C ASP A 96 -19.83 9.45 5.79
N VAL A 97 -19.69 8.88 4.59
CA VAL A 97 -18.80 9.41 3.54
C VAL A 97 -19.15 10.83 3.09
N ASP A 98 -20.38 11.28 3.27
CA ASP A 98 -20.83 12.62 2.91
C ASP A 98 -20.78 13.61 4.09
N SER A 99 -20.33 13.18 5.26
CA SER A 99 -20.15 14.07 6.41
C SER A 99 -18.94 15.01 6.24
N ALA A 100 -18.98 16.15 6.93
CA ALA A 100 -17.86 17.09 6.96
C ALA A 100 -16.64 16.49 7.69
N GLU A 101 -16.91 15.66 8.70
CA GLU A 101 -15.90 14.93 9.48
C GLU A 101 -15.12 13.96 8.59
N PHE A 102 -15.80 13.19 7.74
CA PHE A 102 -15.16 12.32 6.74
C PHE A 102 -14.29 13.14 5.79
N GLY A 103 -14.81 14.26 5.26
CA GLY A 103 -14.05 15.13 4.37
C GLY A 103 -12.75 15.67 4.99
N ALA A 104 -12.78 16.02 6.27
CA ALA A 104 -11.60 16.46 7.01
C ALA A 104 -10.64 15.29 7.31
N ALA A 105 -11.15 14.11 7.68
CA ALA A 105 -10.35 12.94 8.02
C ALA A 105 -9.65 12.36 6.79
N ILE A 106 -10.36 12.19 5.66
CA ILE A 106 -9.77 11.67 4.42
C ILE A 106 -8.69 12.61 3.86
N SER A 107 -8.83 13.93 4.07
CA SER A 107 -7.80 14.90 3.66
C SER A 107 -6.52 14.76 4.50
N ARG A 108 -6.65 14.46 5.79
CA ARG A 108 -5.48 14.17 6.67
C ARG A 108 -4.81 12.86 6.27
N LEU A 109 -5.60 11.79 6.09
CA LEU A 109 -5.08 10.50 5.64
C LEU A 109 -4.33 10.64 4.32
N ARG A 110 -4.92 11.36 3.34
CA ARG A 110 -4.25 11.63 2.07
C ARG A 110 -2.87 12.24 2.27
N ASN A 111 -2.73 13.26 3.10
CA ASN A 111 -1.44 13.91 3.31
C ASN A 111 -0.43 12.93 3.95
N ALA A 112 -0.84 12.19 4.98
CA ALA A 112 0.02 11.20 5.62
C ALA A 112 0.49 10.12 4.63
N VAL A 113 -0.41 9.56 3.82
CA VAL A 113 -0.06 8.53 2.81
C VAL A 113 0.82 9.10 1.71
N LEU A 114 0.63 10.35 1.28
CA LEU A 114 1.51 10.95 0.26
C LEU A 114 2.89 11.30 0.80
N ASP A 115 3.00 11.71 2.05
CA ASP A 115 4.28 11.94 2.73
C ASP A 115 5.03 10.62 2.91
N HIS A 116 4.34 9.55 3.33
CA HIS A 116 4.86 8.19 3.43
C HIS A 116 5.41 7.70 2.08
N ALA A 117 4.62 7.75 1.00
CA ALA A 117 5.06 7.38 -0.33
C ALA A 117 6.31 8.17 -0.80
N ALA A 118 6.39 9.47 -0.46
CA ALA A 118 7.57 10.27 -0.78
C ALA A 118 8.82 9.82 0.00
N HIS A 119 8.68 9.41 1.25
CA HIS A 119 9.78 8.85 2.04
C HIS A 119 10.25 7.52 1.45
N GLU A 120 9.36 6.62 1.06
CA GLU A 120 9.71 5.35 0.41
C GLU A 120 10.45 5.58 -0.90
N GLU A 121 9.89 6.40 -1.79
CA GLU A 121 10.49 6.68 -3.09
C GLU A 121 11.90 7.29 -2.97
N THR A 122 12.13 8.17 -1.98
CA THR A 122 13.39 8.91 -1.84
C THR A 122 14.44 8.20 -0.98
N GLU A 123 14.03 7.42 0.00
CA GLU A 123 14.95 6.80 0.97
C GLU A 123 15.08 5.29 0.73
N GLU A 124 13.97 4.58 0.69
CA GLU A 124 13.95 3.11 0.61
C GLU A 124 14.15 2.60 -0.82
N PHE A 125 13.29 3.02 -1.76
CA PHE A 125 13.32 2.51 -3.14
C PHE A 125 14.57 2.96 -3.88
N ALA A 126 15.01 4.21 -3.65
CA ALA A 126 16.26 4.69 -4.23
C ALA A 126 17.45 3.85 -3.77
N ALA A 127 17.57 3.58 -2.46
CA ALA A 127 18.64 2.76 -1.93
C ALA A 127 18.53 1.27 -2.36
N LEU A 128 17.32 0.71 -2.44
CA LEU A 128 17.12 -0.64 -2.97
C LEU A 128 17.54 -0.76 -4.43
N GLY A 129 17.25 0.24 -5.24
CA GLY A 129 17.65 0.29 -6.66
C GLY A 129 19.17 0.33 -6.86
N GLU A 130 19.90 0.93 -5.92
CA GLU A 130 21.38 0.95 -5.91
C GLU A 130 21.98 -0.37 -5.41
N GLU A 131 21.38 -1.00 -4.41
CA GLU A 131 21.92 -2.18 -3.71
C GLU A 131 21.54 -3.50 -4.37
N LEU A 132 20.46 -3.57 -5.13
CA LEU A 132 19.96 -4.81 -5.69
C LEU A 132 20.20 -4.93 -7.19
N SER A 133 20.55 -6.15 -7.59
CA SER A 133 20.62 -6.48 -9.02
C SER A 133 19.22 -6.53 -9.65
N VAL A 134 19.15 -6.27 -10.95
CA VAL A 134 17.92 -6.37 -11.75
C VAL A 134 17.20 -7.70 -11.53
N GLY A 135 17.94 -8.81 -11.50
CA GLY A 135 17.34 -10.13 -11.28
C GLY A 135 16.80 -10.33 -9.86
N GLU A 136 17.27 -9.57 -8.86
CA GLU A 136 16.70 -9.55 -7.53
C GLU A 136 15.38 -8.77 -7.54
N LEU A 137 15.34 -7.58 -8.12
CA LEU A 137 14.15 -6.76 -8.25
C LEU A 137 13.04 -7.49 -9.04
N GLU A 138 13.37 -8.17 -10.14
CA GLU A 138 12.41 -9.00 -10.90
C GLU A 138 11.84 -10.17 -10.08
N ARG A 139 12.64 -10.79 -9.21
CA ARG A 139 12.14 -11.83 -8.29
C ARG A 139 11.20 -11.24 -7.24
N MET A 140 11.53 -10.07 -6.71
CA MET A 140 10.68 -9.34 -5.77
C MET A 140 9.35 -8.97 -6.41
N THR A 141 9.31 -8.55 -7.68
CA THR A 141 8.06 -8.28 -8.41
C THR A 141 7.12 -9.50 -8.41
N ARG A 142 7.66 -10.70 -8.66
CA ARG A 142 6.84 -11.92 -8.64
C ARG A 142 6.33 -12.25 -7.24
N ALA A 143 7.15 -12.02 -6.21
CA ALA A 143 6.75 -12.22 -4.82
C ALA A 143 5.70 -11.19 -4.37
N ALA A 144 5.88 -9.91 -4.73
CA ALA A 144 4.93 -8.84 -4.45
C ALA A 144 3.55 -9.13 -5.07
N ARG A 145 3.51 -9.49 -6.35
CA ARG A 145 2.24 -9.88 -7.01
C ARG A 145 1.55 -11.08 -6.37
N LEU A 146 2.32 -12.00 -5.78
CA LEU A 146 1.74 -13.12 -5.02
C LEU A 146 1.18 -12.64 -3.68
N ALA A 147 1.90 -11.76 -2.96
CA ALA A 147 1.42 -11.15 -1.73
C ALA A 147 0.13 -10.36 -1.97
N GLU A 148 0.09 -9.51 -3.00
CA GLU A 148 -1.09 -8.78 -3.46
C GLU A 148 -2.30 -9.70 -3.72
N ALA A 149 -2.06 -10.85 -4.36
CA ALA A 149 -3.14 -11.79 -4.72
C ALA A 149 -3.80 -12.44 -3.49
N VAL A 150 -3.11 -12.50 -2.36
CA VAL A 150 -3.61 -13.08 -1.09
C VAL A 150 -3.88 -12.04 -0.02
N ALA A 151 -3.62 -10.77 -0.31
CA ALA A 151 -3.82 -9.66 0.61
C ALA A 151 -5.28 -9.56 1.09
N PRO A 152 -5.53 -9.11 2.33
CA PRO A 152 -6.85 -8.72 2.78
C PRO A 152 -7.39 -7.57 1.94
N THR A 153 -8.71 -7.44 1.85
CA THR A 153 -9.36 -6.31 1.13
C THR A 153 -9.50 -5.07 2.02
N ARG A 154 -9.02 -5.15 3.26
CA ARG A 154 -8.98 -4.07 4.25
C ARG A 154 -7.66 -4.12 5.01
N PRO A 155 -6.99 -2.99 5.24
CA PRO A 155 -5.88 -2.92 6.17
C PRO A 155 -6.32 -3.25 7.60
N HIS A 156 -5.48 -3.94 8.34
CA HIS A 156 -5.75 -4.34 9.72
C HIS A 156 -4.68 -3.75 10.65
N PRO A 157 -4.98 -2.74 11.47
CA PRO A 157 -4.04 -2.23 12.48
C PRO A 157 -3.51 -3.35 13.38
N GLY A 158 -2.21 -3.34 13.67
CA GLY A 158 -1.57 -4.34 14.53
C GLY A 158 -1.09 -5.61 13.82
N ILE A 159 -1.15 -5.67 12.48
CA ILE A 159 -0.61 -6.78 11.67
C ILE A 159 0.50 -6.24 10.77
N GLU A 160 1.60 -5.80 11.36
CA GLU A 160 2.75 -5.20 10.65
C GLU A 160 3.96 -6.14 10.56
N SER A 161 3.78 -7.44 10.79
CA SER A 161 4.90 -8.38 10.71
C SER A 161 4.68 -9.46 9.66
N GLN A 162 5.73 -9.76 8.90
CA GLN A 162 5.75 -10.83 7.90
C GLN A 162 5.18 -12.17 8.45
N GLY A 163 5.53 -12.54 9.68
CA GLY A 163 5.05 -13.78 10.28
C GLY A 163 3.56 -13.77 10.60
N LEU A 164 3.02 -12.63 11.02
CA LEU A 164 1.60 -12.47 11.32
C LEU A 164 0.75 -12.42 10.04
N ASN A 165 1.19 -11.70 9.02
CA ASN A 165 0.52 -11.64 7.73
C ASN A 165 0.44 -13.02 7.07
N LEU A 166 1.51 -13.81 7.08
CA LEU A 166 1.50 -15.17 6.55
C LEU A 166 0.54 -16.12 7.30
N LEU A 167 0.34 -15.92 8.60
CA LEU A 167 -0.54 -16.76 9.42
C LEU A 167 -1.99 -16.27 9.44
N VAL A 168 -2.19 -14.96 9.52
CA VAL A 168 -3.51 -14.33 9.72
C VAL A 168 -4.05 -13.73 8.43
N GLY A 169 -3.18 -13.28 7.53
CA GLY A 169 -3.55 -12.60 6.29
C GLY A 169 -4.55 -13.37 5.43
N PRO A 170 -4.35 -14.66 5.11
CA PRO A 170 -5.32 -15.44 4.33
C PRO A 170 -6.67 -15.57 5.02
N PHE A 171 -6.69 -15.63 6.36
CA PHE A 171 -7.92 -15.71 7.14
C PHE A 171 -8.65 -14.37 7.20
N ALA A 172 -7.92 -13.29 7.41
CA ALA A 172 -8.44 -11.92 7.34
C ALA A 172 -8.99 -11.59 5.95
N ALA A 173 -8.27 -11.92 4.88
CA ALA A 173 -8.71 -11.78 3.50
C ALA A 173 -10.00 -12.57 3.20
N MET A 174 -10.13 -13.78 3.75
CA MET A 174 -11.33 -14.59 3.59
C MET A 174 -12.53 -13.97 4.32
N LEU A 175 -12.32 -13.46 5.54
CA LEU A 175 -13.37 -12.77 6.32
C LEU A 175 -13.81 -11.48 5.65
N ASP A 176 -12.88 -10.70 5.12
CA ASP A 176 -13.19 -9.46 4.44
C ASP A 176 -13.98 -9.70 3.16
N ARG A 177 -13.56 -10.68 2.34
CA ARG A 177 -14.32 -11.10 1.15
C ARG A 177 -15.72 -11.60 1.49
N ALA A 178 -15.87 -12.33 2.59
CA ALA A 178 -17.17 -12.79 3.07
C ALA A 178 -18.05 -11.60 3.50
N ARG A 179 -17.50 -10.63 4.23
CA ARG A 179 -18.21 -9.40 4.62
C ARG A 179 -18.62 -8.57 3.41
N ASP A 180 -17.71 -8.37 2.45
CA ASP A 180 -17.98 -7.62 1.22
C ASP A 180 -19.07 -8.31 0.38
N ALA A 181 -19.08 -9.64 0.31
CA ALA A 181 -20.12 -10.41 -0.37
C ALA A 181 -21.50 -10.29 0.32
N ILE A 182 -21.54 -10.32 1.65
CA ILE A 182 -22.78 -10.16 2.45
C ILE A 182 -23.31 -8.73 2.32
N ALA A 183 -22.42 -7.73 2.29
CA ALA A 183 -22.80 -6.32 2.13
C ALA A 183 -23.23 -5.96 0.69
N GLY A 184 -23.19 -6.90 -0.27
CA GLY A 184 -23.50 -6.63 -1.67
C GLY A 184 -22.48 -5.74 -2.39
N LYS A 185 -21.33 -5.52 -1.81
CA LYS A 185 -20.21 -4.73 -2.35
C LYS A 185 -19.32 -5.68 -3.18
N ARG A 186 -19.54 -5.68 -4.50
CA ARG A 186 -18.68 -6.38 -5.47
C ARG A 186 -17.74 -5.42 -6.11
#